data_7e35f6bfd4e5b76c4d34417127115ab4
#
_entry.id   7e35f6bfd4e5b76c4d34417127115ab4
#
_cell.length_a   1.000
_cell.length_b   1.000
_cell.length_c   1.000
_cell.angle_alpha   90.00
_cell.angle_beta   90.00
_cell.angle_gamma   90.00
#
_symmetry.space_group_name_H-M   'P 1'
#
loop_
_entity.id
_entity.type
_entity.pdbx_description
1 polymer ?
#
loop_
_entity_poly.entity_id
_entity_poly.type
_entity_poly.pdbx_seq_one_letter_code
_entity_poly.pdbx_strand_id
1 'polypeptide(L)'
;MSISISSTSYLPTDQKIWKNLSLLTKKITFNEYANLHSGFNHNYKIDYSIFIIFFHDLLGINANEKVKIFLKNLKDYLKKYNSNVLVALSNYDGNNNVIENAKNLIINKKIANNFKKNIYKLTTLYNNLLFVDLDLPFSYYGYKEIFDSRNWYTYHMRISYKTLSIIDKEIYQV
;
A
#
# COMPACT_ATOMS: atom_id res chain seq x y z
N MET A 1 -3.25 -14.44 -16.35
CA MET A 1 -2.61 -13.50 -15.43
C MET A 1 -3.19 -13.71 -14.04
N SER A 2 -2.35 -13.68 -13.00
CA SER A 2 -2.72 -13.80 -11.58
C SER A 2 -2.18 -12.61 -10.81
N ILE A 3 -3.01 -12.04 -9.94
CA ILE A 3 -2.67 -10.85 -9.12
C ILE A 3 -2.79 -11.23 -7.65
N SER A 4 -1.78 -10.87 -6.86
CA SER A 4 -1.81 -10.94 -5.40
C SER A 4 -1.78 -9.54 -4.81
N ILE A 5 -2.70 -9.24 -3.90
CA ILE A 5 -2.81 -7.93 -3.24
C ILE A 5 -2.54 -8.11 -1.74
N SER A 6 -1.59 -7.35 -1.24
CA SER A 6 -1.26 -7.23 0.19
C SER A 6 -1.41 -5.78 0.63
N SER A 7 -1.94 -5.54 1.82
CA SER A 7 -2.13 -4.17 2.32
C SER A 7 -1.82 -4.05 3.81
N THR A 8 -1.45 -2.86 4.24
CA THR A 8 -1.34 -2.51 5.67
C THR A 8 -2.68 -2.30 6.34
N SER A 9 -3.74 -2.03 5.56
CA SER A 9 -5.11 -1.84 6.04
C SER A 9 -6.03 -2.93 5.47
N TYR A 10 -7.13 -3.21 6.16
CA TYR A 10 -8.14 -4.13 5.61
C TYR A 10 -8.66 -3.61 4.28
N LEU A 11 -8.72 -4.49 3.28
CA LEU A 11 -9.31 -4.24 1.97
C LEU A 11 -10.43 -5.24 1.71
N PRO A 12 -11.60 -4.78 1.23
CA PRO A 12 -12.66 -5.69 0.82
C PRO A 12 -12.21 -6.57 -0.34
N THR A 13 -12.58 -7.84 -0.27
CA THR A 13 -12.22 -8.85 -1.27
C THR A 13 -13.24 -8.96 -2.42
N ASP A 14 -14.35 -8.22 -2.35
CA ASP A 14 -15.38 -8.21 -3.40
C ASP A 14 -14.81 -7.63 -4.69
N GLN A 15 -14.73 -8.47 -5.72
CA GLN A 15 -14.19 -8.08 -7.05
C GLN A 15 -14.98 -6.96 -7.71
N LYS A 16 -16.25 -6.73 -7.33
CA LYS A 16 -17.05 -5.60 -7.83
C LYS A 16 -16.47 -4.24 -7.45
N ILE A 17 -15.70 -4.18 -6.37
CA ILE A 17 -15.02 -2.97 -5.91
C ILE A 17 -13.77 -2.70 -6.77
N TRP A 18 -13.06 -3.76 -7.15
CA TRP A 18 -11.83 -3.74 -7.95
C TRP A 18 -12.15 -3.88 -9.44
N LYS A 19 -12.95 -2.94 -9.96
CA LYS A 19 -13.50 -3.02 -11.32
C LYS A 19 -12.43 -3.04 -12.40
N ASN A 20 -11.43 -2.15 -12.29
CA ASN A 20 -10.38 -2.03 -13.31
C ASN A 20 -9.44 -3.24 -13.26
N LEU A 21 -8.98 -3.64 -12.07
CA LEU A 21 -8.14 -4.85 -11.94
C LEU A 21 -8.88 -6.11 -12.36
N SER A 22 -10.20 -6.19 -12.16
CA SER A 22 -11.02 -7.33 -12.59
C SER A 22 -11.17 -7.42 -14.11
N LEU A 23 -10.89 -6.34 -14.87
CA LEU A 23 -10.78 -6.39 -16.33
C LEU A 23 -9.52 -7.12 -16.78
N LEU A 24 -8.45 -7.05 -16.00
CA LEU A 24 -7.19 -7.72 -16.33
C LEU A 24 -7.22 -9.21 -16.01
N THR A 25 -7.85 -9.59 -14.91
CA THR A 25 -7.92 -11.00 -14.49
C THR A 25 -9.04 -11.26 -13.49
N LYS A 26 -9.56 -12.50 -13.53
CA LYS A 26 -10.46 -13.03 -12.48
C LYS A 26 -9.70 -13.69 -11.33
N LYS A 27 -8.38 -13.84 -11.43
CA LYS A 27 -7.53 -14.49 -10.42
C LYS A 27 -6.86 -13.43 -9.55
N ILE A 28 -7.65 -12.75 -8.71
CA ILE A 28 -7.16 -11.81 -7.71
C ILE A 28 -7.20 -12.50 -6.35
N THR A 29 -6.05 -12.58 -5.68
CA THR A 29 -5.91 -13.12 -4.32
C THR A 29 -5.59 -11.97 -3.37
N PHE A 30 -6.33 -11.88 -2.29
CA PHE A 30 -6.07 -10.91 -1.22
C PHE A 30 -5.38 -11.63 -0.06
N ASN A 31 -4.23 -11.12 0.34
CA ASN A 31 -3.51 -11.62 1.49
C ASN A 31 -4.08 -11.01 2.78
N GLU A 32 -3.88 -11.69 3.87
CA GLU A 32 -4.32 -11.24 5.18
C GLU A 32 -3.73 -9.85 5.49
N TYR A 33 -4.58 -8.91 5.88
CA TYR A 33 -4.14 -7.55 6.21
C TYR A 33 -3.23 -7.56 7.44
N ALA A 34 -2.48 -6.49 7.62
CA ALA A 34 -1.46 -6.32 8.65
C ALA A 34 -0.24 -7.25 8.53
N ASN A 35 -0.24 -8.19 7.59
CA ASN A 35 0.91 -9.03 7.32
C ASN A 35 1.45 -8.79 5.91
N LEU A 36 2.09 -7.62 5.68
CA LEU A 36 2.72 -7.30 4.40
C LEU A 36 3.75 -8.37 3.96
N HIS A 37 4.32 -9.09 4.92
CA HIS A 37 5.32 -10.10 4.63
C HIS A 37 4.72 -11.34 3.97
N SER A 38 3.42 -11.62 4.17
CA SER A 38 2.75 -12.72 3.48
C SER A 38 2.74 -12.54 1.95
N GLY A 39 2.73 -11.29 1.47
CA GLY A 39 2.83 -10.94 0.07
C GLY A 39 4.15 -11.35 -0.61
N PHE A 40 5.18 -11.67 0.17
CA PHE A 40 6.47 -12.18 -0.36
C PHE A 40 6.57 -13.71 -0.32
N ASN A 41 5.63 -14.41 0.33
CA ASN A 41 5.66 -15.85 0.53
C ASN A 41 4.59 -16.52 -0.32
N HIS A 42 4.86 -16.72 -1.60
CA HIS A 42 3.96 -17.43 -2.50
C HIS A 42 4.50 -18.80 -2.84
N ASN A 43 3.68 -19.83 -2.66
CA ASN A 43 3.96 -21.20 -3.07
C ASN A 43 3.59 -21.48 -4.54
N TYR A 44 3.08 -20.47 -5.26
CA TYR A 44 2.63 -20.56 -6.65
C TYR A 44 3.07 -19.33 -7.45
N LYS A 45 3.12 -19.51 -8.77
CA LYS A 45 3.51 -18.44 -9.69
C LYS A 45 2.47 -17.33 -9.68
N ILE A 46 2.90 -16.11 -9.33
CA ILE A 46 2.13 -14.87 -9.40
C ILE A 46 2.73 -14.00 -10.47
N ASP A 47 1.90 -13.43 -11.34
CA ASP A 47 2.35 -12.53 -12.40
C ASP A 47 2.56 -11.12 -11.85
N TYR A 48 1.68 -10.66 -10.95
CA TYR A 48 1.76 -9.35 -10.30
C TYR A 48 1.55 -9.45 -8.79
N SER A 49 2.49 -8.90 -8.02
CA SER A 49 2.37 -8.72 -6.57
C SER A 49 2.17 -7.23 -6.26
N ILE A 50 1.00 -6.86 -5.75
CA ILE A 50 0.62 -5.49 -5.45
C ILE A 50 0.67 -5.28 -3.93
N PHE A 51 1.44 -4.29 -3.47
CA PHE A 51 1.51 -3.86 -2.08
C PHE A 51 0.88 -2.49 -1.94
N ILE A 52 -0.23 -2.40 -1.21
CA ILE A 52 -0.92 -1.14 -0.92
C ILE A 52 -0.58 -0.74 0.52
N ILE A 53 0.19 0.33 0.67
CA ILE A 53 0.77 0.74 1.94
C ILE A 53 0.21 2.10 2.34
N PHE A 54 -0.53 2.10 3.43
CA PHE A 54 -0.90 3.32 4.14
C PHE A 54 0.12 3.52 5.25
N PHE A 55 0.97 4.52 5.09
CA PHE A 55 2.13 4.69 5.98
C PHE A 55 1.73 4.88 7.45
N HIS A 56 0.59 5.49 7.72
CA HIS A 56 0.08 5.65 9.09
C HIS A 56 -0.15 4.32 9.82
N ASP A 57 -0.40 3.21 9.11
CA ASP A 57 -0.55 1.89 9.73
C ASP A 57 0.81 1.29 10.15
N LEU A 58 1.90 1.81 9.60
CA LEU A 58 3.26 1.43 9.99
C LEU A 58 3.78 2.24 11.17
N LEU A 59 3.12 3.37 11.49
CA LEU A 59 3.52 4.23 12.61
C LEU A 59 3.38 3.52 13.96
N GLY A 60 4.09 4.04 14.95
CA GLY A 60 4.14 3.47 16.30
C GLY A 60 5.51 2.91 16.65
N ILE A 61 5.53 2.05 17.66
CA ILE A 61 6.77 1.43 18.13
C ILE A 61 7.44 0.67 16.97
N ASN A 62 8.71 1.00 16.69
CA ASN A 62 9.53 0.36 15.65
C ASN A 62 9.14 0.64 14.18
N ALA A 63 8.47 1.77 13.87
CA ALA A 63 8.14 2.13 12.49
C ALA A 63 9.34 2.05 11.53
N ASN A 64 10.49 2.57 11.96
CA ASN A 64 11.72 2.55 11.16
C ASN A 64 12.23 1.12 10.90
N GLU A 65 12.09 0.23 11.87
CA GLU A 65 12.47 -1.17 11.73
C GLU A 65 11.53 -1.91 10.77
N LYS A 66 10.21 -1.72 10.90
CA LYS A 66 9.21 -2.28 9.98
C LYS A 66 9.50 -1.88 8.52
N VAL A 67 9.82 -0.60 8.29
CA VAL A 67 10.21 -0.10 6.97
C VAL A 67 11.48 -0.76 6.45
N LYS A 68 12.51 -0.91 7.29
CA LYS A 68 13.76 -1.59 6.90
C LYS A 68 13.54 -3.05 6.53
N ILE A 69 12.73 -3.77 7.32
CA ILE A 69 12.39 -5.16 7.06
C ILE A 69 11.63 -5.29 5.75
N PHE A 70 10.63 -4.43 5.51
CA PHE A 70 9.89 -4.43 4.25
C PHE A 70 10.81 -4.20 3.05
N LEU A 71 11.67 -3.18 3.10
CA LEU A 71 12.61 -2.87 2.01
C LEU A 71 13.61 -4.01 1.75
N LYS A 72 14.05 -4.69 2.80
CA LYS A 72 14.91 -5.88 2.66
C LYS A 72 14.16 -7.00 1.93
N ASN A 73 12.98 -7.37 2.42
CA ASN A 73 12.16 -8.43 1.83
C ASN A 73 11.77 -8.12 0.38
N LEU A 74 11.44 -6.85 0.08
CA LEU A 74 11.17 -6.41 -1.28
C LEU A 74 12.38 -6.63 -2.21
N LYS A 75 13.58 -6.24 -1.78
CA LYS A 75 14.82 -6.46 -2.55
C LYS A 75 15.09 -7.93 -2.79
N ASP A 76 14.93 -8.75 -1.74
CA ASP A 76 15.18 -10.19 -1.83
C ASP A 76 14.17 -10.86 -2.78
N TYR A 77 12.91 -10.42 -2.72
CA TYR A 77 11.84 -10.87 -3.62
C TYR A 77 12.12 -10.51 -5.08
N LEU A 78 12.47 -9.24 -5.35
CA LEU A 78 12.78 -8.74 -6.70
C LEU A 78 13.98 -9.46 -7.34
N LYS A 79 14.95 -9.88 -6.53
CA LYS A 79 16.11 -10.67 -7.01
C LYS A 79 15.75 -12.12 -7.31
N LYS A 80 14.80 -12.68 -6.56
CA LYS A 80 14.47 -14.10 -6.61
C LYS A 80 13.43 -14.42 -7.68
N TYR A 81 12.50 -13.51 -7.93
CA TYR A 81 11.34 -13.75 -8.78
C TYR A 81 11.26 -12.73 -9.93
N ASN A 82 10.89 -13.25 -11.12
CA ASN A 82 10.62 -12.41 -12.31
C ASN A 82 9.17 -11.86 -12.35
N SER A 83 8.41 -11.96 -11.27
CA SER A 83 7.08 -11.38 -11.20
C SER A 83 7.16 -9.87 -11.10
N ASN A 84 6.19 -9.20 -11.71
CA ASN A 84 6.07 -7.75 -11.57
C ASN A 84 5.59 -7.40 -10.17
N VAL A 85 6.21 -6.40 -9.57
CA VAL A 85 5.85 -5.88 -8.26
C VAL A 85 5.38 -4.45 -8.41
N LEU A 86 4.25 -4.12 -7.83
CA LEU A 86 3.74 -2.77 -7.74
C LEU A 86 3.60 -2.38 -6.27
N VAL A 87 4.20 -1.25 -5.90
CA VAL A 87 4.05 -0.65 -4.57
C VAL A 87 3.24 0.63 -4.71
N ALA A 88 2.02 0.63 -4.20
CA ALA A 88 1.17 1.81 -4.07
C ALA A 88 1.28 2.33 -2.63
N LEU A 89 1.80 3.53 -2.46
CA LEU A 89 2.11 4.11 -1.14
C LEU A 89 1.40 5.43 -0.94
N SER A 90 0.72 5.56 0.19
CA SER A 90 0.26 6.85 0.72
C SER A 90 0.95 7.17 2.03
N ASN A 91 1.55 8.35 2.07
CA ASN A 91 1.99 9.02 3.29
C ASN A 91 0.91 9.98 3.81
N TYR A 92 -0.22 10.07 3.10
CA TYR A 92 -1.29 10.98 3.45
C TYR A 92 -1.81 10.66 4.84
N ASP A 93 -1.48 11.53 5.78
CA ASP A 93 -1.92 11.46 7.17
C ASP A 93 -3.14 12.37 7.33
N GLY A 94 -4.29 11.74 7.27
CA GLY A 94 -5.53 12.46 7.45
C GLY A 94 -5.86 12.82 8.90
N ASN A 95 -5.04 12.43 9.81
CA ASN A 95 -5.27 12.59 11.25
C ASN A 95 -4.63 13.89 11.78
N ASN A 96 -5.06 15.04 11.24
CA ASN A 96 -4.76 16.34 11.87
C ASN A 96 -5.40 16.52 13.26
N ASN A 97 -6.19 15.56 13.73
CA ASN A 97 -6.91 15.62 15.00
C ASN A 97 -6.28 14.83 16.15
N VAL A 98 -5.24 14.07 15.88
CA VAL A 98 -4.49 13.44 16.98
C VAL A 98 -3.50 14.48 17.48
N ILE A 99 -3.59 14.79 18.78
CA ILE A 99 -2.58 15.56 19.52
C ILE A 99 -1.30 14.70 19.56
N GLU A 100 -0.71 14.52 18.39
CA GLU A 100 0.59 13.91 18.29
C GLU A 100 1.64 14.95 18.69
N ASN A 101 2.53 14.59 19.58
CA ASN A 101 3.63 15.46 19.93
C ASN A 101 4.34 15.91 18.63
N ALA A 102 4.49 17.22 18.43
CA ALA A 102 5.07 17.78 17.21
C ALA A 102 6.41 17.14 16.82
N LYS A 103 7.20 16.70 17.81
CA LYS A 103 8.44 15.95 17.62
C LYS A 103 8.22 14.60 16.95
N ASN A 104 7.20 13.85 17.35
CA ASN A 104 6.87 12.55 16.75
C ASN A 104 6.36 12.73 15.32
N LEU A 105 5.56 13.76 15.07
CA LEU A 105 5.08 14.09 13.73
C LEU A 105 6.24 14.35 12.76
N ILE A 106 7.24 15.13 13.18
CA ILE A 106 8.44 15.42 12.36
C ILE A 106 9.23 14.14 12.08
N ILE A 107 9.43 13.30 13.10
CA ILE A 107 10.14 12.02 12.94
C ILE A 107 9.37 11.10 11.98
N ASN A 108 8.08 10.97 12.13
CA ASN A 108 7.22 10.14 11.29
C ASN A 108 7.23 10.60 9.83
N LYS A 109 7.13 11.91 9.56
CA LYS A 109 7.27 12.48 8.22
C LYS A 109 8.64 12.19 7.60
N LYS A 110 9.71 12.27 8.38
CA LYS A 110 11.06 11.95 7.92
C LYS A 110 11.20 10.48 7.53
N ILE A 111 10.66 9.57 8.34
CA ILE A 111 10.67 8.12 8.03
C ILE A 111 9.85 7.85 6.76
N ALA A 112 8.65 8.42 6.64
CA ALA A 112 7.77 8.28 5.48
C ALA A 112 8.45 8.76 4.18
N ASN A 113 9.04 9.94 4.21
CA ASN A 113 9.75 10.50 3.05
C ASN A 113 10.97 9.67 2.66
N ASN A 114 11.71 9.16 3.64
CA ASN A 114 12.86 8.28 3.39
C ASN A 114 12.39 6.94 2.80
N PHE A 115 11.27 6.40 3.25
CA PHE A 115 10.70 5.17 2.71
C PHE A 115 10.34 5.35 1.23
N LYS A 116 9.57 6.40 0.91
CA LYS A 116 9.19 6.76 -0.45
C LYS A 116 10.43 6.92 -1.35
N LYS A 117 11.44 7.63 -0.87
CA LYS A 117 12.71 7.84 -1.59
C LYS A 117 13.45 6.53 -1.87
N ASN A 118 13.43 5.58 -0.91
CA ASN A 118 14.03 4.27 -1.11
C ASN A 118 13.28 3.42 -2.13
N ILE A 119 11.94 3.46 -2.15
CA ILE A 119 11.16 2.78 -3.19
C ILE A 119 11.51 3.35 -4.57
N TYR A 120 11.54 4.68 -4.74
CA TYR A 120 11.96 5.30 -6.00
C TYR A 120 13.36 4.86 -6.46
N LYS A 121 14.33 4.77 -5.55
CA LYS A 121 15.65 4.25 -5.90
C LYS A 121 15.60 2.79 -6.34
N LEU A 122 14.69 2.00 -5.80
CA LEU A 122 14.56 0.61 -6.22
C LEU A 122 13.93 0.50 -7.63
N THR A 123 13.01 1.38 -8.02
CA THR A 123 12.45 1.36 -9.38
C THR A 123 13.50 1.65 -10.46
N THR A 124 14.56 2.40 -10.14
CA THR A 124 15.67 2.62 -11.07
C THR A 124 16.63 1.43 -11.16
N LEU A 125 16.59 0.49 -10.21
CA LEU A 125 17.47 -0.68 -10.17
C LEU A 125 16.78 -1.97 -10.64
N TYR A 126 15.45 -2.01 -10.57
CA TYR A 126 14.65 -3.19 -10.87
C TYR A 126 13.51 -2.84 -11.85
N ASN A 127 13.64 -3.29 -13.10
CA ASN A 127 12.66 -3.02 -14.15
C ASN A 127 11.28 -3.67 -13.92
N ASN A 128 11.23 -4.67 -13.04
CA ASN A 128 10.00 -5.34 -12.63
C ASN A 128 9.36 -4.73 -11.37
N LEU A 129 9.83 -3.56 -10.90
CA LEU A 129 9.22 -2.81 -9.81
C LEU A 129 8.57 -1.53 -10.34
N LEU A 130 7.28 -1.39 -10.08
CA LEU A 130 6.48 -0.21 -10.36
C LEU A 130 6.12 0.49 -9.05
N PHE A 131 5.98 1.82 -9.08
CA PHE A 131 5.60 2.62 -7.93
C PHE A 131 4.45 3.55 -8.25
N VAL A 132 3.42 3.53 -7.42
CA VAL A 132 2.26 4.43 -7.48
C VAL A 132 2.25 5.31 -6.25
N ASP A 133 2.33 6.62 -6.45
CA ASP A 133 2.21 7.62 -5.40
C ASP A 133 0.75 8.00 -5.20
N LEU A 134 0.15 7.50 -4.13
CA LEU A 134 -1.24 7.78 -3.80
C LEU A 134 -1.46 9.14 -3.09
N ASP A 135 -0.38 9.84 -2.71
CA ASP A 135 -0.52 11.13 -2.01
C ASP A 135 -1.16 12.19 -2.90
N LEU A 136 -0.79 12.21 -4.19
CA LEU A 136 -1.33 13.18 -5.13
C LEU A 136 -2.85 13.02 -5.34
N PRO A 137 -3.37 11.86 -5.76
CA PRO A 137 -4.81 11.67 -5.88
C PRO A 137 -5.55 11.87 -4.56
N PHE A 138 -4.97 11.45 -3.44
CA PHE A 138 -5.61 11.63 -2.12
C PHE A 138 -5.68 13.09 -1.69
N SER A 139 -4.65 13.89 -1.97
CA SER A 139 -4.66 15.31 -1.68
C SER A 139 -5.73 16.07 -2.46
N TYR A 140 -6.02 15.62 -3.68
CA TYR A 140 -7.06 16.21 -4.53
C TYR A 140 -8.48 16.02 -3.98
N TYR A 141 -8.77 14.82 -3.45
CA TYR A 141 -10.10 14.52 -2.88
C TYR A 141 -10.28 15.00 -1.44
N GLY A 142 -9.20 15.20 -0.71
CA GLY A 142 -9.22 15.61 0.68
C GLY A 142 -9.60 14.52 1.69
N TYR A 143 -9.33 14.80 2.95
CA TYR A 143 -9.45 13.83 4.04
C TYR A 143 -10.81 13.15 4.18
N LYS A 144 -11.89 13.97 4.16
CA LYS A 144 -13.25 13.47 4.39
C LYS A 144 -13.72 12.46 3.35
N GLU A 145 -13.18 12.56 2.14
CA GLU A 145 -13.53 11.65 1.05
C GLU A 145 -12.67 10.37 1.08
N ILE A 146 -11.44 10.47 1.57
CA ILE A 146 -10.48 9.36 1.62
C ILE A 146 -10.73 8.44 2.80
N PHE A 147 -11.00 9.01 3.98
CA PHE A 147 -11.16 8.25 5.21
C PHE A 147 -12.61 8.24 5.69
N ASP A 148 -13.05 7.10 6.19
CA ASP A 148 -14.37 6.92 6.81
C ASP A 148 -14.20 6.30 8.20
N SER A 149 -14.41 7.11 9.23
CA SER A 149 -14.29 6.66 10.62
C SER A 149 -15.30 5.55 10.98
N ARG A 150 -16.47 5.51 10.33
CA ARG A 150 -17.50 4.49 10.56
C ARG A 150 -17.02 3.13 10.08
N ASN A 151 -16.36 3.10 8.93
CA ASN A 151 -15.77 1.87 8.38
C ASN A 151 -14.67 1.32 9.30
N TRP A 152 -13.93 2.18 9.99
CA TRP A 152 -12.94 1.75 10.96
C TRP A 152 -13.56 0.97 12.13
N TYR A 153 -14.63 1.49 12.72
CA TYR A 153 -15.30 0.83 13.85
C TYR A 153 -15.99 -0.48 13.45
N THR A 154 -16.49 -0.55 12.22
CA THR A 154 -17.27 -1.70 11.76
C THR A 154 -16.41 -2.80 11.13
N TYR A 155 -15.42 -2.40 10.33
CA TYR A 155 -14.67 -3.32 9.46
C TYR A 155 -13.15 -3.22 9.61
N HIS A 156 -12.62 -2.42 10.53
CA HIS A 156 -11.21 -2.07 10.63
C HIS A 156 -10.61 -1.50 9.34
N MET A 157 -11.45 -0.96 8.48
CA MET A 157 -11.10 -0.31 7.23
C MET A 157 -11.14 1.21 7.41
N ARG A 158 -9.99 1.87 7.38
CA ARG A 158 -9.91 3.34 7.57
C ARG A 158 -10.35 4.13 6.36
N ILE A 159 -10.28 3.53 5.20
CA ILE A 159 -10.54 4.17 3.91
C ILE A 159 -11.98 4.03 3.48
N SER A 160 -12.46 5.00 2.71
CA SER A 160 -13.79 4.95 2.13
C SER A 160 -13.85 4.01 0.92
N TYR A 161 -15.04 3.56 0.53
CA TYR A 161 -15.23 2.82 -0.73
C TYR A 161 -14.83 3.63 -1.96
N LYS A 162 -14.98 4.95 -1.93
CA LYS A 162 -14.53 5.86 -2.99
C LYS A 162 -13.01 5.80 -3.14
N THR A 163 -12.28 5.74 -2.05
CA THR A 163 -10.82 5.61 -2.03
C THR A 163 -10.37 4.31 -2.70
N LEU A 164 -11.07 3.20 -2.48
CA LEU A 164 -10.76 1.94 -3.15
C LEU A 164 -10.87 2.07 -4.67
N SER A 165 -11.90 2.76 -5.16
CA SER A 165 -12.06 3.02 -6.59
C SER A 165 -10.93 3.90 -7.16
N ILE A 166 -10.43 4.86 -6.38
CA ILE A 166 -9.27 5.68 -6.76
C ILE A 166 -8.02 4.81 -6.84
N ILE A 167 -7.76 4.00 -5.82
CA ILE A 167 -6.61 3.10 -5.78
C ILE A 167 -6.64 2.11 -6.94
N ASP A 168 -7.79 1.49 -7.20
CA ASP A 168 -7.99 0.55 -8.30
C ASP A 168 -7.68 1.21 -9.66
N LYS A 169 -8.12 2.46 -9.86
CA LYS A 169 -7.85 3.23 -11.06
C LYS A 169 -6.36 3.56 -11.21
N GLU A 170 -5.72 4.08 -10.15
CA GLU A 170 -4.31 4.47 -10.19
C GLU A 170 -3.39 3.27 -10.42
N ILE A 171 -3.69 2.12 -9.81
CA ILE A 171 -2.93 0.88 -10.02
C ILE A 171 -3.11 0.35 -11.44
N TYR A 172 -4.31 0.46 -12.00
CA TYR A 172 -4.62 -0.02 -13.36
C TYR A 172 -3.91 0.76 -14.46
N GLN A 173 -3.58 2.04 -14.23
CA GLN A 173 -2.95 2.93 -15.21
C GLN A 173 -1.43 2.71 -15.36
N VAL A 174 -0.82 1.94 -14.49
CA VAL A 174 0.62 1.67 -14.45
C VAL A 174 0.94 0.27 -14.98
#